data_639cfd6bf7c8b261df6a793eea470e37
#
_entry.id   639cfd6bf7c8b261df6a793eea470e37
#
_cell.length_a   1.000
_cell.length_b   1.000
_cell.length_c   1.000
_cell.angle_alpha   90.00
_cell.angle_beta   90.00
_cell.angle_gamma   90.00
#
_symmetry.space_group_name_H-M   'P 1'
#
loop_
_entity.id
_entity.type
_entity.pdbx_description
1 polymer ?
#
loop_
_entity_poly.entity_id
_entity_poly.type
_entity_poly.pdbx_seq_one_letter_code
_entity_poly.pdbx_strand_id
1 'polypeptide(L)'
;MSAEGCNPLINDLSGKIAVIYRNTCQFGTKILNAENAGAVAAIIINREPGLVNMAPGDDGANVTIPAIFIEDATGTIITNEMANGPVVAFIGTRSFSYNVAIANSGVIRPEAAATPSALAQSNAEYEVQLGAWVTNPGSQMNNVTLKAVITEGGTTLYDQSSASSPIMSGDSVYVSLPTFSQASYSEGMYT
;
A
#
# COMPACT_ATOMS: atom_id res chain seq x y z
N MET A 1 28.74 6.37 20.02
CA MET A 1 29.04 6.71 18.60
C MET A 1 27.74 6.91 17.87
N SER A 2 27.66 7.98 17.09
CA SER A 2 26.48 8.26 16.30
C SER A 2 26.38 7.26 15.15
N ALA A 3 25.30 6.45 15.08
CA ALA A 3 25.08 5.46 14.01
C ALA A 3 24.57 6.16 12.72
N GLU A 4 25.26 7.20 12.26
CA GLU A 4 24.84 8.05 11.14
C GLU A 4 25.41 7.67 9.79
N GLY A 5 26.45 6.84 9.75
CA GLY A 5 27.05 6.36 8.51
C GLY A 5 27.73 7.44 7.66
N CYS A 6 28.12 8.58 8.25
CA CYS A 6 28.72 9.70 7.50
C CYS A 6 30.18 9.46 7.08
N ASN A 7 30.84 8.50 7.68
CA ASN A 7 32.22 8.10 7.36
C ASN A 7 32.23 6.61 6.93
N PRO A 8 33.28 6.17 6.24
CA PRO A 8 33.45 4.76 5.93
C PRO A 8 33.22 3.87 7.17
N LEU A 9 32.39 2.86 7.01
CA LEU A 9 32.05 1.97 8.11
C LEU A 9 33.16 0.93 8.29
N ILE A 10 33.49 0.63 9.55
CA ILE A 10 34.46 -0.39 9.92
C ILE A 10 33.81 -1.76 10.17
N ASN A 11 32.50 -1.82 10.24
CA ASN A 11 31.72 -3.02 10.47
C ASN A 11 31.57 -3.78 9.16
N ASP A 12 31.70 -5.10 9.19
CA ASP A 12 31.29 -5.96 8.07
C ASP A 12 29.76 -6.08 8.04
N LEU A 13 29.16 -5.54 6.97
CA LEU A 13 27.73 -5.58 6.71
C LEU A 13 27.36 -6.56 5.58
N SER A 14 28.26 -7.48 5.21
CA SER A 14 28.02 -8.43 4.12
C SER A 14 26.71 -9.20 4.31
N GLY A 15 25.79 -9.06 3.35
CA GLY A 15 24.48 -9.69 3.35
C GLY A 15 23.48 -9.14 4.38
N LYS A 16 23.77 -8.02 5.02
CA LYS A 16 22.92 -7.42 6.06
C LYS A 16 22.21 -6.17 5.53
N ILE A 17 21.12 -5.81 6.19
CA ILE A 17 20.44 -4.53 6.02
C ILE A 17 21.04 -3.55 7.04
N ALA A 18 21.59 -2.44 6.55
CA ALA A 18 22.12 -1.38 7.41
C ALA A 18 20.98 -0.57 8.03
N VAL A 19 21.03 -0.37 9.36
CA VAL A 19 20.11 0.53 10.08
C VAL A 19 20.89 1.77 10.50
N ILE A 20 20.50 2.93 9.96
CA ILE A 20 21.27 4.17 10.03
C ILE A 20 20.34 5.30 10.47
N TYR A 21 20.79 6.18 11.35
CA TYR A 21 20.03 7.38 11.72
C TYR A 21 20.25 8.53 10.74
N ARG A 22 19.16 9.26 10.44
CA ARG A 22 19.22 10.57 9.81
C ARG A 22 20.00 11.54 10.69
N ASN A 23 20.78 12.39 10.14
CA ASN A 23 21.35 13.66 10.61
C ASN A 23 22.59 13.99 9.77
N THR A 24 23.33 15.03 10.12
CA THR A 24 24.64 15.52 9.70
C THR A 24 24.94 15.45 8.19
N CYS A 25 25.02 14.28 7.55
CA CYS A 25 25.38 14.14 6.14
C CYS A 25 24.21 13.69 5.25
N GLN A 26 24.41 13.78 3.94
CA GLN A 26 23.42 13.45 2.92
C GLN A 26 23.03 11.96 2.97
N PHE A 27 21.81 11.66 2.48
CA PHE A 27 21.31 10.28 2.47
C PHE A 27 22.16 9.37 1.57
N GLY A 28 22.52 9.84 0.37
CA GLY A 28 23.36 9.09 -0.55
C GLY A 28 24.71 8.70 0.08
N THR A 29 25.38 9.60 0.78
CA THR A 29 26.65 9.34 1.47
C THR A 29 26.49 8.23 2.53
N LYS A 30 25.42 8.27 3.33
CA LYS A 30 25.16 7.24 4.35
C LYS A 30 24.96 5.86 3.74
N ILE A 31 24.15 5.80 2.68
CA ILE A 31 23.80 4.55 2.00
C ILE A 31 25.01 3.98 1.27
N LEU A 32 25.77 4.84 0.57
CA LEU A 32 26.99 4.43 -0.13
C LEU A 32 28.04 3.87 0.84
N ASN A 33 28.22 4.49 2.01
CA ASN A 33 29.13 3.96 3.04
C ASN A 33 28.68 2.61 3.57
N ALA A 34 27.37 2.37 3.71
CA ALA A 34 26.84 1.08 4.10
C ALA A 34 27.02 0.03 2.99
N GLU A 35 26.76 0.39 1.75
CA GLU A 35 26.98 -0.46 0.57
C GLU A 35 28.45 -0.87 0.43
N ASN A 36 29.38 0.08 0.57
CA ASN A 36 30.80 -0.18 0.55
C ASN A 36 31.25 -1.12 1.70
N ALA A 37 30.51 -1.17 2.80
CA ALA A 37 30.73 -2.11 3.90
C ALA A 37 30.03 -3.47 3.67
N GLY A 38 29.40 -3.70 2.51
CA GLY A 38 28.77 -4.95 2.12
C GLY A 38 27.27 -5.04 2.40
N ALA A 39 26.60 -3.96 2.82
CA ALA A 39 25.14 -3.99 3.03
C ALA A 39 24.40 -4.25 1.72
N VAL A 40 23.31 -5.02 1.80
CA VAL A 40 22.43 -5.34 0.67
C VAL A 40 21.19 -4.42 0.59
N ALA A 41 20.94 -3.66 1.63
CA ALA A 41 19.91 -2.64 1.71
C ALA A 41 20.19 -1.70 2.89
N ALA A 42 19.49 -0.54 2.93
CA ALA A 42 19.57 0.40 4.04
C ALA A 42 18.19 0.83 4.54
N ILE A 43 18.05 0.99 5.84
CA ILE A 43 16.92 1.63 6.52
C ILE A 43 17.44 2.90 7.18
N ILE A 44 16.92 4.04 6.77
CA ILE A 44 17.23 5.32 7.40
C ILE A 44 16.12 5.67 8.37
N ILE A 45 16.47 5.83 9.64
CA ILE A 45 15.54 6.20 10.72
C ILE A 45 15.56 7.72 10.90
N ASN A 46 14.38 8.35 10.90
CA ASN A 46 14.27 9.75 11.27
C ASN A 46 14.62 9.94 12.76
N ARG A 47 14.94 11.18 13.15
CA ARG A 47 15.13 11.56 14.55
C ARG A 47 13.97 12.39 15.12
N GLU A 48 12.98 12.64 14.27
CA GLU A 48 11.79 13.43 14.56
C GLU A 48 10.57 12.71 14.02
N PRO A 49 9.37 12.96 14.53
CA PRO A 49 8.13 12.42 13.97
C PRO A 49 7.94 12.80 12.50
N GLY A 50 7.34 11.89 11.75
CA GLY A 50 6.99 12.09 10.34
C GLY A 50 8.08 11.64 9.37
N LEU A 51 7.77 11.76 8.08
CA LEU A 51 8.62 11.34 6.97
C LEU A 51 9.09 12.56 6.17
N VAL A 52 10.28 12.46 5.62
CA VAL A 52 10.84 13.43 4.65
C VAL A 52 11.24 12.70 3.38
N ASN A 53 11.22 13.42 2.26
CA ASN A 53 11.75 12.89 1.01
C ASN A 53 13.27 12.79 1.10
N MET A 54 13.81 11.62 0.76
CA MET A 54 15.25 11.41 0.66
C MET A 54 15.76 12.01 -0.65
N ALA A 55 16.53 13.09 -0.56
CA ALA A 55 17.29 13.59 -1.71
C ALA A 55 18.56 12.76 -1.87
N PRO A 56 18.95 12.41 -3.12
CA PRO A 56 20.12 11.56 -3.37
C PRO A 56 21.43 12.19 -2.91
N GLY A 57 21.54 13.53 -2.92
CA GLY A 57 22.79 14.22 -2.65
C GLY A 57 23.87 13.92 -3.71
N ASP A 58 25.12 14.23 -3.38
CA ASP A 58 26.24 14.10 -4.31
C ASP A 58 26.59 12.65 -4.62
N ASP A 59 26.39 11.75 -3.65
CA ASP A 59 26.77 10.34 -3.77
C ASP A 59 25.61 9.43 -4.22
N GLY A 60 24.39 9.93 -4.30
CA GLY A 60 23.21 9.11 -4.56
C GLY A 60 23.22 8.39 -5.91
N ALA A 61 23.91 8.98 -6.93
CA ALA A 61 24.06 8.34 -8.24
C ALA A 61 24.94 7.07 -8.20
N ASN A 62 25.75 6.91 -7.17
CA ASN A 62 26.65 5.78 -7.00
C ASN A 62 26.05 4.66 -6.15
N VAL A 63 24.89 4.88 -5.55
CA VAL A 63 24.18 3.89 -4.72
C VAL A 63 23.41 2.91 -5.62
N THR A 64 23.61 1.62 -5.40
CA THR A 64 22.92 0.56 -6.15
C THR A 64 21.97 -0.27 -5.29
N ILE A 65 22.13 -0.25 -3.97
CA ILE A 65 21.26 -0.98 -3.04
C ILE A 65 19.94 -0.23 -2.75
N PRO A 66 18.82 -0.94 -2.52
CA PRO A 66 17.58 -0.30 -2.12
C PRO A 66 17.69 0.33 -0.74
N ALA A 67 17.05 1.49 -0.58
CA ALA A 67 16.97 2.17 0.70
C ALA A 67 15.55 2.68 0.98
N ILE A 68 15.15 2.61 2.24
CA ILE A 68 13.88 3.15 2.72
C ILE A 68 14.10 4.12 3.87
N PHE A 69 13.18 5.06 4.00
CA PHE A 69 13.14 6.02 5.11
C PHE A 69 11.93 5.71 6.00
N ILE A 70 12.15 5.64 7.30
CA ILE A 70 11.11 5.40 8.30
C ILE A 70 11.15 6.47 9.38
N GLU A 71 10.02 6.70 10.03
CA GLU A 71 9.93 7.60 11.18
C GLU A 71 10.59 7.01 12.44
N ASP A 72 10.88 7.86 13.41
CA ASP A 72 11.57 7.52 14.65
C ASP A 72 10.82 6.47 15.48
N ALA A 73 9.49 6.54 15.55
CA ALA A 73 8.65 5.58 16.28
C ALA A 73 8.83 4.15 15.73
N THR A 74 8.76 3.98 14.40
CA THR A 74 9.01 2.69 13.75
C THR A 74 10.46 2.25 13.92
N GLY A 75 11.41 3.18 13.81
CA GLY A 75 12.83 2.94 14.05
C GLY A 75 13.11 2.45 15.46
N THR A 76 12.44 3.01 16.46
CA THR A 76 12.56 2.59 17.85
C THR A 76 12.10 1.15 18.05
N ILE A 77 11.00 0.73 17.41
CA ILE A 77 10.54 -0.66 17.47
C ILE A 77 11.62 -1.61 16.92
N ILE A 78 12.16 -1.30 15.74
CA ILE A 78 13.19 -2.13 15.11
C ILE A 78 14.44 -2.21 15.98
N THR A 79 14.93 -1.08 16.49
CA THR A 79 16.17 -1.07 17.29
C THR A 79 16.01 -1.75 18.64
N ASN A 80 14.81 -1.69 19.26
CA ASN A 80 14.51 -2.44 20.46
C ASN A 80 14.53 -3.95 20.22
N GLU A 81 13.94 -4.41 19.09
CA GLU A 81 14.00 -5.83 18.72
C GLU A 81 15.44 -6.27 18.41
N MET A 82 16.23 -5.44 17.74
CA MET A 82 17.64 -5.73 17.49
C MET A 82 18.46 -5.89 18.77
N ALA A 83 18.06 -5.23 19.87
CA ALA A 83 18.71 -5.41 21.19
C ALA A 83 18.37 -6.76 21.83
N ASN A 84 17.25 -7.37 21.47
CA ASN A 84 16.79 -8.66 21.96
C ASN A 84 17.33 -9.85 21.14
N GLY A 85 17.83 -9.61 19.93
CA GLY A 85 18.38 -10.66 19.08
C GLY A 85 18.39 -10.30 17.58
N PRO A 86 18.72 -11.27 16.72
CA PRO A 86 18.74 -11.04 15.27
C PRO A 86 17.34 -10.73 14.73
N VAL A 87 17.22 -9.64 13.99
CA VAL A 87 16.00 -9.25 13.27
C VAL A 87 16.14 -9.60 11.80
N VAL A 88 15.16 -10.30 11.25
CA VAL A 88 15.09 -10.60 9.82
C VAL A 88 14.11 -9.63 9.16
N ALA A 89 14.59 -8.87 8.19
CA ALA A 89 13.79 -7.93 7.41
C ALA A 89 13.96 -8.19 5.91
N PHE A 90 12.99 -7.75 5.13
CA PHE A 90 13.00 -7.83 3.67
C PHE A 90 12.71 -6.45 3.08
N ILE A 91 13.57 -5.98 2.21
CA ILE A 91 13.37 -4.76 1.43
C ILE A 91 13.44 -5.13 -0.05
N GLY A 92 12.35 -4.94 -0.77
CA GLY A 92 12.24 -5.26 -2.20
C GLY A 92 10.80 -5.52 -2.63
N THR A 93 10.65 -5.88 -3.88
CA THR A 93 9.37 -6.34 -4.42
C THR A 93 9.22 -7.83 -4.19
N ARG A 94 8.15 -8.23 -3.51
CA ARG A 94 7.81 -9.64 -3.35
C ARG A 94 6.71 -9.99 -4.34
N SER A 95 7.01 -10.86 -5.28
CA SER A 95 6.00 -11.42 -6.16
C SER A 95 5.35 -12.63 -5.50
N PHE A 96 4.02 -12.59 -5.38
CA PHE A 96 3.21 -13.74 -4.96
C PHE A 96 2.55 -14.34 -6.19
N SER A 97 2.43 -15.67 -6.23
CA SER A 97 1.74 -16.35 -7.34
C SER A 97 0.30 -15.88 -7.47
N TYR A 98 -0.37 -15.77 -6.34
CA TYR A 98 -1.76 -15.30 -6.26
C TYR A 98 -1.80 -14.03 -5.43
N ASN A 99 -2.07 -12.92 -6.08
CA ASN A 99 -2.19 -11.62 -5.41
C ASN A 99 -3.16 -10.76 -6.23
N VAL A 100 -4.33 -10.52 -5.69
CA VAL A 100 -5.37 -9.71 -6.34
C VAL A 100 -5.75 -8.59 -5.40
N ALA A 101 -5.90 -7.39 -5.90
CA ALA A 101 -6.21 -6.22 -5.11
C ALA A 101 -7.29 -5.34 -5.75
N ILE A 102 -8.05 -4.67 -4.92
CA ILE A 102 -8.97 -3.58 -5.27
C ILE A 102 -8.50 -2.35 -4.51
N ALA A 103 -8.17 -1.28 -5.22
CA ALA A 103 -7.92 0.00 -4.58
C ALA A 103 -9.24 0.69 -4.22
N ASN A 104 -9.28 1.40 -3.09
CA ASN A 104 -10.47 2.16 -2.70
C ASN A 104 -10.94 3.17 -3.77
N SER A 105 -9.99 3.75 -4.50
CA SER A 105 -10.25 4.64 -5.65
C SER A 105 -10.78 3.90 -6.88
N GLY A 106 -10.63 2.58 -6.93
CA GLY A 106 -11.10 1.74 -8.03
C GLY A 106 -12.53 1.22 -7.87
N VAL A 107 -13.16 1.47 -6.72
CA VAL A 107 -14.54 1.08 -6.45
C VAL A 107 -15.47 2.17 -6.94
N ILE A 108 -16.42 1.84 -7.83
CA ILE A 108 -17.48 2.77 -8.22
C ILE A 108 -18.49 2.88 -7.08
N ARG A 109 -18.74 4.10 -6.68
CA ARG A 109 -19.68 4.48 -5.62
C ARG A 109 -20.68 5.49 -6.17
N PRO A 110 -21.82 5.69 -5.49
CA PRO A 110 -22.69 6.83 -5.77
C PRO A 110 -21.91 8.14 -5.71
N GLU A 111 -22.22 9.07 -6.58
CA GLU A 111 -21.59 10.41 -6.61
C GLU A 111 -21.81 11.18 -5.31
N ALA A 112 -22.96 10.96 -4.66
CA ALA A 112 -23.31 11.60 -3.40
C ALA A 112 -23.42 10.56 -2.26
N ALA A 113 -22.92 10.93 -1.09
CA ALA A 113 -23.06 10.13 0.12
C ALA A 113 -24.50 10.12 0.68
N ALA A 114 -25.33 11.06 0.26
CA ALA A 114 -26.74 11.15 0.59
C ALA A 114 -27.53 11.78 -0.57
N THR A 115 -28.67 11.20 -0.89
CA THR A 115 -29.64 11.75 -1.86
C THR A 115 -30.93 12.07 -1.12
N PRO A 116 -31.25 13.37 -0.90
CA PRO A 116 -32.48 13.76 -0.19
C PRO A 116 -33.73 13.38 -1.00
N SER A 117 -34.63 12.64 -0.38
CA SER A 117 -35.88 12.19 -1.03
C SER A 117 -36.75 13.36 -1.55
N ALA A 118 -36.71 14.51 -0.86
CA ALA A 118 -37.43 15.71 -1.27
C ALA A 118 -36.90 16.36 -2.56
N LEU A 119 -35.71 16.03 -3.01
CA LEU A 119 -35.09 16.57 -4.22
C LEU A 119 -35.12 15.58 -5.39
N ALA A 120 -35.30 14.29 -5.12
CA ALA A 120 -35.33 13.28 -6.14
C ALA A 120 -36.65 13.36 -6.95
N GLN A 121 -36.53 13.30 -8.26
CA GLN A 121 -37.67 13.34 -9.19
C GLN A 121 -38.17 11.93 -9.53
N SER A 122 -37.33 10.92 -9.35
CA SER A 122 -37.68 9.52 -9.63
C SER A 122 -36.79 8.55 -8.85
N ASN A 123 -37.22 7.30 -8.75
CA ASN A 123 -36.42 6.23 -8.14
C ASN A 123 -35.11 5.96 -8.88
N ALA A 124 -35.03 6.29 -10.16
CA ALA A 124 -33.82 6.12 -10.96
C ALA A 124 -32.59 6.90 -10.41
N GLU A 125 -32.86 7.97 -9.66
CA GLU A 125 -31.79 8.76 -9.03
C GLU A 125 -31.11 8.06 -7.83
N TYR A 126 -31.73 6.99 -7.34
CA TYR A 126 -31.18 6.14 -6.29
C TYR A 126 -30.51 4.86 -6.82
N GLU A 127 -30.60 4.62 -8.13
CA GLU A 127 -29.96 3.47 -8.74
C GLU A 127 -28.43 3.61 -8.73
N VAL A 128 -27.76 2.53 -8.40
CA VAL A 128 -26.31 2.53 -8.33
C VAL A 128 -25.74 1.45 -9.23
N GLN A 129 -24.95 1.85 -10.21
CA GLN A 129 -24.11 0.93 -10.96
C GLN A 129 -22.89 0.58 -10.12
N LEU A 130 -22.80 -0.67 -9.71
CA LEU A 130 -21.68 -1.19 -8.91
C LEU A 130 -20.61 -1.80 -9.80
N GLY A 131 -19.37 -1.66 -9.37
CA GLY A 131 -18.22 -2.25 -10.05
C GLY A 131 -16.91 -1.83 -9.41
N ALA A 132 -15.84 -2.49 -9.82
CA ALA A 132 -14.49 -2.15 -9.34
C ALA A 132 -13.42 -2.43 -10.39
N TRP A 133 -12.34 -1.66 -10.34
CA TRP A 133 -11.09 -2.02 -10.97
C TRP A 133 -10.35 -3.01 -10.07
N VAL A 134 -10.10 -4.18 -10.61
CA VAL A 134 -9.35 -5.24 -9.95
C VAL A 134 -8.00 -5.38 -10.62
N THR A 135 -6.92 -5.36 -9.83
CA THR A 135 -5.54 -5.49 -10.31
C THR A 135 -4.96 -6.84 -9.87
N ASN A 136 -4.09 -7.41 -10.69
CA ASN A 136 -3.36 -8.62 -10.36
C ASN A 136 -1.85 -8.37 -10.31
N PRO A 137 -1.30 -7.90 -9.18
CA PRO A 137 0.15 -7.79 -9.00
C PRO A 137 0.84 -9.15 -8.76
N GLY A 138 0.09 -10.26 -8.78
CA GLY A 138 0.64 -11.61 -8.69
C GLY A 138 1.38 -12.04 -9.96
N SER A 139 2.22 -13.06 -9.85
CA SER A 139 3.02 -13.58 -10.97
C SER A 139 2.25 -14.54 -11.87
N GLN A 140 1.05 -14.95 -11.50
CA GLN A 140 0.20 -15.85 -12.28
C GLN A 140 -1.13 -15.20 -12.66
N MET A 141 -1.74 -15.67 -13.75
CA MET A 141 -3.12 -15.32 -14.06
C MET A 141 -4.06 -15.78 -12.95
N ASN A 142 -5.00 -14.93 -12.59
CA ASN A 142 -6.05 -15.25 -11.62
C ASN A 142 -7.43 -15.08 -12.27
N ASN A 143 -8.36 -15.95 -11.89
CA ASN A 143 -9.78 -15.77 -12.17
C ASN A 143 -10.42 -15.11 -10.95
N VAL A 144 -11.08 -13.99 -11.15
CA VAL A 144 -11.69 -13.21 -10.07
C VAL A 144 -13.19 -13.09 -10.26
N THR A 145 -13.89 -13.04 -9.13
CA THR A 145 -15.32 -12.75 -9.04
C THR A 145 -15.50 -11.60 -8.07
N LEU A 146 -16.13 -10.53 -8.51
CA LEU A 146 -16.50 -9.42 -7.66
C LEU A 146 -17.85 -9.72 -7.01
N LYS A 147 -17.97 -9.52 -5.71
CA LYS A 147 -19.23 -9.61 -4.98
C LYS A 147 -19.52 -8.28 -4.28
N ALA A 148 -20.77 -7.85 -4.34
CA ALA A 148 -21.26 -6.74 -3.52
C ALA A 148 -22.56 -7.16 -2.79
N VAL A 149 -22.67 -6.66 -1.58
CA VAL A 149 -23.87 -6.80 -0.73
C VAL A 149 -24.28 -5.42 -0.29
N ILE A 150 -25.58 -5.10 -0.40
CA ILE A 150 -26.16 -3.89 0.16
C ILE A 150 -27.19 -4.27 1.20
N THR A 151 -27.07 -3.68 2.38
CA THR A 151 -28.02 -3.89 3.48
C THR A 151 -28.62 -2.56 3.93
N GLU A 152 -29.87 -2.62 4.42
CA GLU A 152 -30.53 -1.52 5.11
C GLU A 152 -31.19 -2.05 6.36
N GLY A 153 -30.94 -1.44 7.51
CA GLY A 153 -31.51 -1.86 8.78
C GLY A 153 -31.26 -3.34 9.13
N GLY A 154 -30.16 -3.93 8.61
CA GLY A 154 -29.81 -5.35 8.79
C GLY A 154 -30.50 -6.29 7.77
N THR A 155 -31.33 -5.77 6.88
CA THR A 155 -31.95 -6.54 5.79
C THR A 155 -31.08 -6.48 4.55
N THR A 156 -30.79 -7.61 3.93
CA THR A 156 -30.06 -7.67 2.66
C THR A 156 -31.00 -7.33 1.51
N LEU A 157 -30.69 -6.26 0.81
CA LEU A 157 -31.45 -5.78 -0.35
C LEU A 157 -30.80 -6.15 -1.68
N TYR A 158 -29.50 -6.40 -1.65
CA TYR A 158 -28.71 -6.76 -2.82
C TYR A 158 -27.59 -7.73 -2.40
N ASP A 159 -27.47 -8.83 -3.10
CA ASP A 159 -26.38 -9.79 -2.94
C ASP A 159 -26.09 -10.38 -4.32
N GLN A 160 -25.11 -9.80 -5.01
CA GLN A 160 -24.78 -10.16 -6.38
C GLN A 160 -23.29 -10.41 -6.55
N SER A 161 -22.98 -11.34 -7.43
CA SER A 161 -21.63 -11.67 -7.85
C SER A 161 -21.50 -11.52 -9.36
N SER A 162 -20.34 -11.06 -9.82
CA SER A 162 -20.03 -11.01 -11.24
C SER A 162 -19.80 -12.40 -11.82
N ALA A 163 -19.80 -12.52 -13.14
CA ALA A 163 -19.13 -13.62 -13.80
C ALA A 163 -17.63 -13.65 -13.44
N SER A 164 -17.03 -14.83 -13.53
CA SER A 164 -15.58 -14.98 -13.34
C SER A 164 -14.83 -14.32 -14.50
N SER A 165 -13.86 -13.47 -14.19
CA SER A 165 -13.03 -12.74 -15.16
C SER A 165 -11.56 -13.10 -14.98
N PRO A 166 -10.86 -13.52 -16.02
CA PRO A 166 -9.42 -13.77 -15.95
C PRO A 166 -8.66 -12.45 -15.96
N ILE A 167 -7.64 -12.34 -15.09
CA ILE A 167 -6.72 -11.21 -15.05
C ILE A 167 -5.28 -11.72 -15.15
N MET A 168 -4.57 -11.29 -16.18
CA MET A 168 -3.17 -11.67 -16.37
C MET A 168 -2.29 -11.01 -15.29
N SER A 169 -1.10 -11.57 -15.10
CA SER A 169 -0.09 -10.97 -14.22
C SER A 169 0.24 -9.54 -14.66
N GLY A 170 0.20 -8.61 -13.71
CA GLY A 170 0.47 -7.19 -13.94
C GLY A 170 -0.69 -6.38 -14.52
N ASP A 171 -1.79 -7.03 -14.91
CA ASP A 171 -2.94 -6.36 -15.53
C ASP A 171 -3.98 -5.89 -14.52
N SER A 172 -4.90 -5.08 -15.03
CA SER A 172 -6.10 -4.63 -14.34
C SER A 172 -7.32 -4.79 -15.24
N VAL A 173 -8.44 -5.15 -14.65
CA VAL A 173 -9.72 -5.27 -15.36
C VAL A 173 -10.82 -4.56 -14.56
N TYR A 174 -11.72 -3.91 -15.28
CA TYR A 174 -12.95 -3.42 -14.69
C TYR A 174 -13.99 -4.54 -14.62
N VAL A 175 -14.48 -4.85 -13.43
CA VAL A 175 -15.53 -5.86 -13.21
C VAL A 175 -16.80 -5.15 -12.77
N SER A 176 -17.86 -5.28 -13.58
CA SER A 176 -19.18 -4.70 -13.28
C SER A 176 -20.10 -5.73 -12.61
N LEU A 177 -21.03 -5.22 -11.83
CA LEU A 177 -22.15 -5.96 -11.23
C LEU A 177 -23.47 -5.43 -11.81
N PRO A 178 -24.58 -6.18 -11.69
CA PRO A 178 -25.90 -5.64 -12.00
C PRO A 178 -26.18 -4.34 -11.25
N THR A 179 -26.92 -3.45 -11.85
CA THR A 179 -27.34 -2.21 -11.17
C THR A 179 -28.17 -2.54 -9.94
N PHE A 180 -27.88 -1.87 -8.82
CA PHE A 180 -28.76 -1.88 -7.67
C PHE A 180 -29.96 -0.98 -7.97
N SER A 181 -31.13 -1.55 -8.07
CA SER A 181 -32.39 -0.85 -8.36
C SER A 181 -33.54 -1.48 -7.55
N GLN A 182 -34.40 -0.63 -7.03
CA GLN A 182 -35.58 -1.03 -6.27
C GLN A 182 -36.85 -0.29 -6.73
N ALA A 183 -38.00 -0.93 -6.56
CA ALA A 183 -39.28 -0.32 -6.88
C ALA A 183 -39.61 0.88 -5.96
N SER A 184 -39.07 0.89 -4.75
CA SER A 184 -39.15 1.98 -3.79
C SER A 184 -37.96 1.96 -2.85
N TYR A 185 -37.54 3.11 -2.38
CA TYR A 185 -36.46 3.27 -1.41
C TYR A 185 -37.02 3.86 -0.12
N SER A 186 -36.65 3.29 1.01
CA SER A 186 -36.92 3.83 2.34
C SER A 186 -35.88 4.88 2.71
N GLU A 187 -36.24 5.77 3.62
CA GLU A 187 -35.25 6.66 4.24
C GLU A 187 -34.40 5.85 5.22
N GLY A 188 -33.11 5.80 4.99
CA GLY A 188 -32.21 4.99 5.80
C GLY A 188 -30.76 5.01 5.32
N MET A 189 -29.93 4.25 6.01
CA MET A 189 -28.53 4.04 5.65
C MET A 189 -28.40 2.71 4.91
N TYR A 190 -27.97 2.80 3.67
CA TYR A 190 -27.60 1.65 2.84
C TYR A 190 -26.09 1.42 2.95
N THR A 191 -25.69 0.26 3.39
CA THR A 191 -24.28 -0.14 3.59
C THR A 191 -23.93 -1.40 2.83
#